data_c5325387807cbbbfaada8b0a2ced8bc0
#
_entry.id   c5325387807cbbbfaada8b0a2ced8bc0
#
_cell.length_a   1.000
_cell.length_b   1.000
_cell.length_c   1.000
_cell.angle_alpha   90.00
_cell.angle_beta   90.00
_cell.angle_gamma   90.00
#
_symmetry.space_group_name_H-M   'P 1'
#
loop_
_entity.id
_entity.type
_entity.pdbx_description
1 polymer ?
#
loop_
_entity_poly.entity_id
_entity_poly.type
_entity_poly.pdbx_seq_one_letter_code
_entity_poly.pdbx_strand_id
1 'polypeptide(L)'
;MMPDVRILVMREAGADASLPLPEYQTAGAAGADLRADLAGREITLAPGEVRLVPTGLRVEIPHGYEMQVRPRSGLALKHGVTVANAPGTVDSDYRGPLGVILVNLGGEAFTIAHGDRIAQAVIAPVVRASYVMAEALSDSDRAAGGFGSTGRA
;
A
#
# COMPACT_ATOMS: atom_id res chain seq x y z
N MET A 1 7.14 19.04 -15.01
CA MET A 1 7.48 17.63 -15.32
C MET A 1 7.60 16.87 -14.02
N MET A 2 6.91 15.75 -13.90
CA MET A 2 7.06 14.87 -12.74
C MET A 2 8.40 14.12 -12.83
N PRO A 3 9.12 13.92 -11.72
CA PRO A 3 10.33 13.13 -11.72
C PRO A 3 10.01 11.68 -12.11
N ASP A 4 10.82 11.10 -12.98
CA ASP A 4 10.74 9.70 -13.36
C ASP A 4 11.64 8.86 -12.44
N VAL A 5 11.02 7.99 -11.64
CA VAL A 5 11.71 7.11 -10.70
C VAL A 5 11.63 5.67 -11.21
N ARG A 6 12.77 5.11 -11.57
CA ARG A 6 12.84 3.76 -12.13
C ARG A 6 12.77 2.71 -11.01
N ILE A 7 11.72 1.88 -11.03
CA ILE A 7 11.56 0.72 -10.15
C ILE A 7 11.89 -0.54 -10.95
N LEU A 8 12.84 -1.34 -10.50
CA LEU A 8 13.09 -2.64 -11.11
C LEU A 8 12.10 -3.66 -10.55
N VAL A 9 11.54 -4.49 -11.41
CA VAL A 9 10.55 -5.49 -11.06
C VAL A 9 10.98 -6.86 -11.55
N MET A 10 10.90 -7.85 -10.70
CA MET A 10 11.13 -9.25 -11.03
C MET A 10 9.89 -10.07 -10.67
N ARG A 11 9.57 -11.07 -11.48
CA ARG A 11 8.50 -12.01 -11.14
C ARG A 11 9.03 -13.13 -10.26
N GLU A 12 8.21 -13.55 -9.30
CA GLU A 12 8.44 -14.76 -8.53
C GLU A 12 8.42 -16.00 -9.42
N ALA A 13 9.11 -17.05 -8.98
CA ALA A 13 9.03 -18.36 -9.65
C ALA A 13 7.58 -18.87 -9.63
N GLY A 14 7.04 -19.22 -10.80
CA GLY A 14 5.66 -19.66 -10.97
C GLY A 14 4.60 -18.56 -11.01
N ALA A 15 5.00 -17.28 -10.94
CA ALA A 15 4.08 -16.16 -11.11
C ALA A 15 3.54 -16.09 -12.55
N ASP A 16 2.33 -15.56 -12.68
CA ASP A 16 1.69 -15.40 -13.99
C ASP A 16 2.34 -14.25 -14.79
N ALA A 17 3.11 -14.61 -15.81
CA ALA A 17 3.76 -13.63 -16.67
C ALA A 17 2.79 -12.83 -17.55
N SER A 18 1.53 -13.25 -17.67
CA SER A 18 0.50 -12.54 -18.46
C SER A 18 -0.12 -11.37 -17.67
N LEU A 19 0.00 -11.34 -16.34
CA LEU A 19 -0.47 -10.20 -15.56
C LEU A 19 0.39 -8.97 -15.85
N PRO A 20 -0.23 -7.78 -16.04
CA PRO A 20 0.54 -6.56 -16.25
C PRO A 20 1.37 -6.20 -15.01
N LEU A 21 2.48 -5.50 -15.21
CA LEU A 21 3.19 -4.83 -14.14
C LEU A 21 2.32 -3.73 -13.54
N PRO A 22 2.65 -3.22 -12.35
CA PRO A 22 1.94 -2.07 -11.78
C PRO A 22 1.86 -0.93 -12.80
N GLU A 23 0.66 -0.44 -13.05
CA GLU A 23 0.41 0.58 -14.08
C GLU A 23 -0.55 1.67 -13.60
N TYR A 24 -0.29 2.89 -14.06
CA TYR A 24 -1.17 4.04 -13.83
C TYR A 24 -2.32 4.02 -14.82
N GLN A 25 -3.56 4.12 -14.34
CA GLN A 25 -4.74 4.09 -15.21
C GLN A 25 -4.99 5.41 -15.94
N THR A 26 -4.48 6.51 -15.43
CA THR A 26 -4.56 7.84 -16.04
C THR A 26 -3.23 8.57 -15.91
N ALA A 27 -3.00 9.56 -16.77
CA ALA A 27 -1.77 10.36 -16.74
C ALA A 27 -1.56 11.14 -15.41
N GLY A 28 -2.64 11.43 -14.70
CA GLY A 28 -2.59 12.13 -13.40
C GLY A 28 -2.69 11.21 -12.20
N ALA A 29 -2.74 9.88 -12.38
CA ALA A 29 -2.84 8.96 -11.26
C ALA A 29 -1.57 8.98 -10.40
N ALA A 30 -1.74 9.01 -9.07
CA ALA A 30 -0.64 8.90 -8.11
C ALA A 30 -0.29 7.45 -7.78
N GLY A 31 -1.25 6.54 -7.90
CA GLY A 31 -1.09 5.12 -7.58
C GLY A 31 -1.11 4.24 -8.82
N ALA A 32 -0.17 3.31 -8.88
CA ALA A 32 -0.15 2.22 -9.86
C ALA A 32 -0.86 1.00 -9.29
N ASP A 33 -1.77 0.39 -10.05
CA ASP A 33 -2.55 -0.75 -9.58
C ASP A 33 -1.68 -1.99 -9.31
N LEU A 34 -1.92 -2.62 -8.17
CA LEU A 34 -1.37 -3.92 -7.79
C LEU A 34 -2.45 -5.00 -7.96
N ARG A 35 -2.08 -6.11 -8.59
CA ARG A 35 -2.99 -7.22 -8.86
C ARG A 35 -2.65 -8.44 -8.01
N ALA A 36 -3.69 -9.22 -7.70
CA ALA A 36 -3.55 -10.50 -7.04
C ALA A 36 -3.01 -11.56 -8.02
N ASP A 37 -1.93 -12.24 -7.68
CA ASP A 37 -1.46 -13.44 -8.37
C ASP A 37 -1.79 -14.66 -7.52
N LEU A 38 -2.88 -15.34 -7.85
CA LEU A 38 -3.42 -16.48 -7.11
C LEU A 38 -3.26 -17.80 -7.87
N ALA A 39 -2.36 -17.83 -8.86
CA ALA A 39 -2.16 -19.01 -9.73
C ALA A 39 -3.47 -19.49 -10.37
N GLY A 40 -4.25 -18.55 -10.91
CA GLY A 40 -5.53 -18.83 -11.57
C GLY A 40 -6.70 -19.17 -10.64
N ARG A 41 -6.48 -19.13 -9.31
CA ARG A 41 -7.50 -19.44 -8.29
C ARG A 41 -8.20 -18.19 -7.79
N GLU A 42 -9.11 -18.36 -6.86
CA GLU A 42 -9.74 -17.31 -6.08
C GLU A 42 -9.61 -17.58 -4.60
N ILE A 43 -9.70 -16.55 -3.77
CA ILE A 43 -9.77 -16.63 -2.32
C ILE A 43 -10.94 -15.81 -1.81
N THR A 44 -11.54 -16.23 -0.71
CA THR A 44 -12.64 -15.50 -0.08
C THR A 44 -12.19 -15.01 1.30
N LEU A 45 -12.42 -13.72 1.56
CA LEU A 45 -12.21 -13.09 2.85
C LEU A 45 -13.55 -13.04 3.60
N ALA A 46 -13.65 -13.74 4.70
CA ALA A 46 -14.79 -13.60 5.61
C ALA A 46 -14.77 -12.22 6.29
N PRO A 47 -15.90 -11.71 6.78
CA PRO A 47 -15.93 -10.51 7.61
C PRO A 47 -14.92 -10.58 8.77
N GLY A 48 -14.10 -9.56 8.92
CA GLY A 48 -13.02 -9.48 9.92
C GLY A 48 -11.75 -10.25 9.58
N GLU A 49 -11.72 -11.01 8.51
CA GLU A 49 -10.52 -11.78 8.12
C GLU A 49 -9.41 -10.88 7.59
N VAL A 50 -8.18 -11.14 8.04
CA VAL A 50 -6.95 -10.54 7.52
C VAL A 50 -6.17 -11.60 6.75
N ARG A 51 -5.72 -11.26 5.54
CA ARG A 51 -4.96 -12.19 4.71
C ARG A 51 -3.91 -11.48 3.87
N LEU A 52 -2.71 -12.08 3.79
CA LEU A 52 -1.69 -11.67 2.85
C LEU A 52 -2.04 -12.21 1.45
N VAL A 53 -2.19 -11.29 0.49
CA VAL A 53 -2.47 -11.62 -0.91
C VAL A 53 -1.23 -11.38 -1.75
N PRO A 54 -0.68 -12.40 -2.42
CA PRO A 54 0.52 -12.26 -3.22
C PRO A 54 0.26 -11.47 -4.51
N THR A 55 1.28 -10.75 -4.97
CA THR A 55 1.28 -10.09 -6.30
C THR A 55 2.12 -10.85 -7.32
N GLY A 56 2.90 -11.83 -6.89
CA GLY A 56 3.86 -12.55 -7.75
C GLY A 56 5.08 -11.71 -8.14
N LEU A 57 5.29 -10.56 -7.50
CA LEU A 57 6.35 -9.61 -7.84
C LEU A 57 7.34 -9.44 -6.69
N ARG A 58 8.60 -9.12 -7.07
CA ARG A 58 9.62 -8.50 -6.22
C ARG A 58 10.03 -7.18 -6.84
N VAL A 59 10.38 -6.22 -6.02
CA VAL A 59 10.76 -4.88 -6.49
C VAL A 59 12.09 -4.45 -5.91
N GLU A 60 12.79 -3.61 -6.66
CA GLU A 60 13.95 -2.86 -6.18
C GLU A 60 13.66 -1.38 -6.35
N ILE A 61 13.57 -0.70 -5.22
CA ILE A 61 13.28 0.73 -5.13
C ILE A 61 14.60 1.46 -4.94
N PRO A 62 14.90 2.52 -5.71
CA PRO A 62 16.14 3.25 -5.54
C PRO A 62 16.23 3.92 -4.16
N HIS A 63 17.44 4.02 -3.63
CA HIS A 63 17.70 4.69 -2.36
C HIS A 63 17.15 6.12 -2.37
N GLY A 64 16.55 6.54 -1.26
CA GLY A 64 15.88 7.82 -1.13
C GLY A 64 14.40 7.82 -1.50
N TYR A 65 13.86 6.66 -1.88
CA TYR A 65 12.44 6.47 -2.15
C TYR A 65 11.88 5.29 -1.38
N GLU A 66 10.56 5.29 -1.20
CA GLU A 66 9.76 4.19 -0.68
C GLU A 66 8.62 3.86 -1.64
N MET A 67 8.06 2.67 -1.52
CA MET A 67 6.76 2.35 -2.08
C MET A 67 5.75 2.23 -0.95
N GLN A 68 4.64 2.95 -1.06
CA GLN A 68 3.50 2.81 -0.16
C GLN A 68 2.44 1.94 -0.81
N VAL A 69 1.97 0.93 -0.10
CA VAL A 69 0.85 0.10 -0.52
C VAL A 69 -0.42 0.67 0.12
N ARG A 70 -1.29 1.22 -0.69
CA ARG A 70 -2.51 1.90 -0.28
C ARG A 70 -3.75 1.16 -0.75
N PRO A 71 -4.87 1.26 -0.02
CA PRO A 71 -6.13 0.66 -0.44
C PRO A 71 -6.71 1.35 -1.66
N ARG A 72 -7.61 0.65 -2.35
CA ARG A 72 -8.43 1.21 -3.43
C ARG A 72 -9.76 1.69 -2.85
N SER A 73 -10.13 2.92 -3.16
CA SER A 73 -11.34 3.55 -2.65
C SER A 73 -12.62 2.79 -3.00
N GLY A 74 -12.68 2.20 -4.19
CA GLY A 74 -13.84 1.43 -4.62
C GLY A 74 -14.07 0.16 -3.80
N LEU A 75 -13.01 -0.58 -3.45
CA LEU A 75 -13.10 -1.75 -2.59
C LEU A 75 -13.46 -1.36 -1.17
N ALA A 76 -12.88 -0.28 -0.66
CA ALA A 76 -13.16 0.22 0.68
C ALA A 76 -14.62 0.66 0.82
N LEU A 77 -15.11 1.47 -0.11
CA LEU A 77 -16.46 2.04 -0.04
C LEU A 77 -17.56 0.98 -0.27
N LYS A 78 -17.38 0.12 -1.27
CA LYS A 78 -18.43 -0.83 -1.69
C LYS A 78 -18.45 -2.11 -0.86
N HIS A 79 -17.28 -2.56 -0.39
CA HIS A 79 -17.13 -3.88 0.22
C HIS A 79 -16.48 -3.83 1.62
N GLY A 80 -15.99 -2.67 2.05
CA GLY A 80 -15.27 -2.57 3.31
C GLY A 80 -13.90 -3.26 3.28
N VAL A 81 -13.38 -3.58 2.09
CA VAL A 81 -12.08 -4.23 1.92
C VAL A 81 -10.99 -3.17 1.80
N THR A 82 -10.00 -3.27 2.66
CA THR A 82 -8.90 -2.30 2.74
C THR A 82 -7.58 -3.00 3.06
N VAL A 83 -6.50 -2.23 3.09
CA VAL A 83 -5.16 -2.71 3.48
C VAL A 83 -5.01 -2.56 4.99
N ALA A 84 -4.77 -3.67 5.68
CA ALA A 84 -4.78 -3.71 7.15
C ALA A 84 -3.70 -2.81 7.79
N ASN A 85 -2.55 -2.66 7.14
CA ASN A 85 -1.43 -1.83 7.58
C ASN A 85 -1.32 -0.52 6.79
N ALA A 86 -2.40 -0.04 6.20
CA ALA A 86 -2.36 1.16 5.34
C ALA A 86 -1.90 2.42 6.08
N PRO A 87 -0.95 3.19 5.51
CA PRO A 87 -0.20 2.85 4.31
C PRO A 87 0.88 1.79 4.57
N GLY A 88 0.89 0.72 3.79
CA GLY A 88 1.95 -0.27 3.85
C GLY A 88 3.28 0.34 3.40
N THR A 89 4.38 0.01 4.07
CA THR A 89 5.71 0.53 3.75
C THR A 89 6.57 -0.56 3.12
N VAL A 90 7.10 -0.27 1.93
CA VAL A 90 8.13 -1.10 1.28
C VAL A 90 9.40 -0.28 1.19
N ASP A 91 10.41 -0.70 1.94
CA ASP A 91 11.70 -0.01 2.03
C ASP A 91 12.54 -0.23 0.77
N SER A 92 13.47 0.70 0.50
CA SER A 92 14.34 0.62 -0.68
C SER A 92 15.25 -0.62 -0.69
N ASP A 93 15.59 -1.16 0.47
CA ASP A 93 16.44 -2.35 0.64
C ASP A 93 15.66 -3.66 0.80
N TYR A 94 14.33 -3.63 0.77
CA TYR A 94 13.52 -4.84 0.77
C TYR A 94 13.59 -5.56 -0.58
N ARG A 95 13.87 -6.87 -0.57
CA ARG A 95 14.00 -7.71 -1.77
C ARG A 95 13.07 -8.94 -1.76
N GLY A 96 12.22 -9.03 -0.75
CA GLY A 96 11.27 -10.14 -0.62
C GLY A 96 10.05 -10.01 -1.54
N PRO A 97 9.14 -10.98 -1.48
CA PRO A 97 7.88 -10.94 -2.23
C PRO A 97 7.03 -9.72 -1.87
N LEU A 98 6.48 -9.05 -2.87
CA LEU A 98 5.53 -7.96 -2.69
C LEU A 98 4.14 -8.56 -2.48
N GLY A 99 3.62 -8.41 -1.28
CA GLY A 99 2.28 -8.85 -0.91
C GLY A 99 1.43 -7.72 -0.37
N VAL A 100 0.12 -7.91 -0.42
CA VAL A 100 -0.86 -6.94 0.09
C VAL A 100 -1.62 -7.57 1.25
N ILE A 101 -1.58 -6.95 2.42
CA ILE A 101 -2.29 -7.42 3.60
C ILE A 101 -3.69 -6.83 3.57
N LEU A 102 -4.67 -7.60 3.10
CA LEU A 102 -6.07 -7.18 3.03
C LEU A 102 -6.83 -7.57 4.30
N VAL A 103 -7.78 -6.72 4.66
CA VAL A 103 -8.78 -6.99 5.70
C VAL A 103 -10.17 -6.68 5.17
N ASN A 104 -11.13 -7.54 5.49
CA ASN A 104 -12.54 -7.31 5.20
C ASN A 104 -13.23 -6.71 6.44
N LEU A 105 -13.46 -5.40 6.40
CA LEU A 105 -14.22 -4.67 7.44
C LEU A 105 -15.73 -4.57 7.12
N GLY A 106 -16.15 -5.18 6.00
CA GLY A 106 -17.56 -5.24 5.62
C GLY A 106 -18.33 -6.33 6.36
N GLY A 107 -19.62 -6.38 6.13
CA GLY A 107 -20.52 -7.38 6.74
C GLY A 107 -20.70 -8.67 5.94
N GLU A 108 -20.16 -8.74 4.73
CA GLU A 108 -20.30 -9.87 3.81
C GLU A 108 -18.93 -10.40 3.38
N ALA A 109 -18.87 -11.69 3.05
CA ALA A 109 -17.68 -12.30 2.48
C ALA A 109 -17.34 -11.65 1.14
N PHE A 110 -16.05 -11.42 0.89
CA PHE A 110 -15.53 -10.84 -0.35
C PHE A 110 -14.59 -11.81 -1.05
N THR A 111 -14.88 -12.10 -2.32
CA THR A 111 -14.04 -12.99 -3.14
C THR A 111 -13.08 -12.19 -4.01
N ILE A 112 -11.81 -12.54 -3.95
CA ILE A 112 -10.73 -12.00 -4.77
C ILE A 112 -10.39 -13.05 -5.82
N ALA A 113 -10.53 -12.70 -7.08
CA ALA A 113 -10.11 -13.53 -8.20
C ALA A 113 -8.67 -13.24 -8.61
N HIS A 114 -8.03 -14.22 -9.23
CA HIS A 114 -6.74 -14.03 -9.87
C HIS A 114 -6.79 -12.87 -10.86
N GLY A 115 -5.81 -11.96 -10.78
CA GLY A 115 -5.73 -10.78 -11.63
C GLY A 115 -6.52 -9.55 -11.14
N ASP A 116 -7.31 -9.68 -10.08
CA ASP A 116 -8.02 -8.54 -9.52
C ASP A 116 -7.07 -7.45 -9.02
N ARG A 117 -7.45 -6.19 -9.24
CA ARG A 117 -6.76 -5.02 -8.70
C ARG A 117 -7.15 -4.86 -7.22
N ILE A 118 -6.22 -5.12 -6.32
CA ILE A 118 -6.48 -5.23 -4.88
C ILE A 118 -5.95 -4.07 -4.05
N ALA A 119 -5.01 -3.31 -4.60
CA ALA A 119 -4.35 -2.18 -3.94
C ALA A 119 -3.71 -1.29 -4.99
N GLN A 120 -3.05 -0.23 -4.55
CA GLN A 120 -2.24 0.64 -5.39
C GLN A 120 -0.91 0.95 -4.73
N ALA A 121 0.15 1.03 -5.55
CA ALA A 121 1.49 1.41 -5.15
C ALA A 121 1.74 2.88 -5.42
N VAL A 122 2.20 3.62 -4.43
CA VAL A 122 2.59 5.03 -4.56
C VAL A 122 4.06 5.16 -4.21
N ILE A 123 4.85 5.71 -5.13
CA ILE A 123 6.28 5.98 -4.90
C ILE A 123 6.41 7.38 -4.29
N ALA A 124 7.14 7.48 -3.18
CA ALA A 124 7.36 8.74 -2.49
C ALA A 124 8.84 8.90 -2.10
N PRO A 125 9.36 10.15 -2.09
CA PRO A 125 10.68 10.42 -1.54
C PRO A 125 10.68 10.23 -0.04
N VAL A 126 11.82 9.80 0.52
CA VAL A 126 11.99 9.54 1.95
C VAL A 126 12.94 10.57 2.55
N VAL A 127 12.51 11.20 3.64
CA VAL A 127 13.34 12.04 4.48
C VAL A 127 13.71 11.25 5.74
N ARG A 128 14.99 11.22 6.08
CA ARG A 128 15.46 10.60 7.32
C ARG A 128 15.56 11.63 8.43
N ALA A 129 14.93 11.34 9.56
CA ALA A 129 15.04 12.14 10.77
C ALA A 129 16.21 11.67 11.63
N SER A 130 16.87 12.64 12.29
CA SER A 130 17.79 12.38 13.38
C SER A 130 17.07 12.72 14.70
N TYR A 131 16.85 11.70 15.53
CA TYR A 131 16.19 11.89 16.82
C TYR A 131 17.24 12.23 17.88
N VAL A 132 17.09 13.41 18.49
CA VAL A 132 18.00 13.93 19.50
C VAL A 132 17.22 14.17 20.78
N MET A 133 17.74 13.64 21.89
CA MET A 133 17.17 13.89 23.21
C MET A 133 17.32 15.37 23.58
N ALA A 134 16.24 15.98 24.03
CA ALA A 134 16.23 17.35 24.53
C ALA A 134 15.65 17.39 25.97
N GLU A 135 16.12 18.32 26.76
CA GLU A 135 15.59 18.53 28.12
C GLU A 135 14.23 19.22 28.11
N ALA A 136 13.96 20.02 27.09
CA ALA A 136 12.69 20.73 26.90
C ALA A 136 12.43 20.95 25.43
N LEU A 137 11.16 21.13 25.06
CA LEU A 137 10.72 21.53 23.73
C LEU A 137 10.34 23.01 23.72
N SER A 138 10.42 23.65 22.54
CA SER A 138 9.97 25.04 22.38
C SER A 138 8.45 25.16 22.55
N ASP A 139 8.04 26.34 23.01
CA ASP A 139 6.62 26.67 23.12
C ASP A 139 5.94 26.76 21.74
N SER A 140 4.65 26.48 21.72
CA SER A 140 3.82 26.65 20.54
C SER A 140 2.40 27.03 20.93
N ASP A 141 1.66 27.69 20.01
CA ASP A 141 0.28 28.12 20.27
C ASP A 141 -0.65 26.93 20.57
N ARG A 142 -0.38 25.78 20.00
CA ARG A 142 -1.15 24.56 20.26
C ARG A 142 -0.77 23.88 21.56
N ALA A 143 0.46 24.05 22.02
CA ALA A 143 1.03 23.39 23.22
C ALA A 143 0.69 21.89 23.26
N ALA A 144 0.09 21.42 24.36
CA ALA A 144 -0.32 20.02 24.54
C ALA A 144 -1.70 19.68 23.95
N GLY A 145 -2.35 20.61 23.27
CA GLY A 145 -3.68 20.40 22.69
C GLY A 145 -3.67 19.36 21.56
N GLY A 146 -4.45 18.31 21.71
CA GLY A 146 -4.58 17.25 20.75
C GLY A 146 -5.93 16.53 20.91
N PHE A 147 -6.12 15.42 20.16
CA PHE A 147 -7.30 14.55 20.29
C PHE A 147 -8.64 15.29 20.22
N GLY A 148 -8.74 16.28 19.31
CA GLY A 148 -9.96 17.06 19.12
C GLY A 148 -10.05 18.31 20.01
N SER A 149 -8.96 18.79 20.61
CA SER A 149 -8.91 20.00 21.42
C SER A 149 -9.38 21.27 20.70
N THR A 150 -9.38 21.28 19.37
CA THR A 150 -9.86 22.37 18.51
C THR A 150 -11.37 22.31 18.22
N GLY A 151 -12.08 21.32 18.78
CA GLY A 151 -13.53 21.16 18.62
C GLY A 151 -13.93 20.43 17.32
N ARG A 152 -15.23 20.34 17.12
CA ARG A 152 -15.89 19.66 15.96
C ARG A 152 -16.53 20.62 14.97
N ALA A 153 -16.66 21.86 15.29
CA ALA A 153 -17.29 22.89 14.45
C ALA A 153 -16.30 24.01 14.12
#